data_1d2f773a060538cfeae7cd4293b6fd60
#
_entry.id   1d2f773a060538cfeae7cd4293b6fd60
#
_cell.length_a   1.000
_cell.length_b   1.000
_cell.length_c   1.000
_cell.angle_alpha   90.00
_cell.angle_beta   90.00
_cell.angle_gamma   90.00
#
_symmetry.space_group_name_H-M   'P 1'
#
loop_
_entity.id
_entity.type
_entity.pdbx_description
1 polymer ?
#
loop_
_entity_poly.entity_id
_entity_poly.type
_entity_poly.pdbx_seq_one_letter_code
_entity_poly.pdbx_strand_id
1 'polypeptide(L)'
;LLRLAGTPFKPEEIKAVLTSFEEDGTLVKGFLIDELDQVCWGRKNLLDEAKDIPPIRDFVLPPSDPIAPYFADIMKERFGFGSAYLVFKNAEPIAAFKANTRNKIIDVKDYEGSEKAWRIVKEFAWEHQMPLQTELRIGGKRLK
;
A
#
# COMPACT_ATOMS: atom_id res chain seq x y z
N LEU A 1 8.25 9.54 6.43
CA LEU A 1 9.56 9.60 5.74
C LEU A 1 10.74 9.50 6.72
N LEU A 2 10.70 10.20 7.84
CA LEU A 2 11.78 10.18 8.86
C LEU A 2 11.98 8.82 9.54
N ARG A 3 10.99 7.94 9.53
CA ARG A 3 11.08 6.57 10.09
C ARG A 3 11.70 5.54 9.14
N LEU A 4 11.75 5.82 7.84
CA LEU A 4 12.15 4.83 6.83
C LEU A 4 13.61 4.96 6.35
N ALA A 5 14.20 6.12 6.52
CA ALA A 5 15.59 6.30 6.18
C ALA A 5 16.42 6.26 7.46
N GLY A 6 17.26 5.25 7.64
CA GLY A 6 18.37 5.32 8.56
C GLY A 6 19.30 6.45 8.15
N THR A 7 18.82 7.68 8.25
CA THR A 7 19.58 8.87 7.82
C THR A 7 20.58 9.23 8.91
N PRO A 8 21.80 9.59 8.54
CA PRO A 8 22.80 10.09 9.50
C PRO A 8 22.47 11.49 10.04
N PHE A 9 21.35 12.11 9.57
CA PHE A 9 20.98 13.47 9.92
C PHE A 9 20.06 13.52 11.15
N LYS A 10 20.22 14.55 11.96
CA LYS A 10 19.35 14.81 13.10
C LYS A 10 17.98 15.30 12.63
N PRO A 11 16.90 14.99 13.36
CA PRO A 11 15.54 15.44 13.01
C PRO A 11 15.42 16.95 12.79
N GLU A 12 16.16 17.76 13.57
CA GLU A 12 16.16 19.21 13.48
C GLU A 12 16.80 19.70 12.17
N GLU A 13 17.87 19.04 11.70
CA GLU A 13 18.52 19.35 10.43
C GLU A 13 17.60 19.06 9.25
N ILE A 14 16.93 17.91 9.29
CA ILE A 14 15.95 17.55 8.25
C ILE A 14 14.79 18.53 8.24
N LYS A 15 14.28 18.89 9.42
CA LYS A 15 13.19 19.86 9.53
C LYS A 15 13.59 21.24 8.98
N ALA A 16 14.79 21.70 9.26
CA ALA A 16 15.29 22.98 8.74
C ALA A 16 15.35 22.98 7.20
N VAL A 17 15.84 21.89 6.59
CA VAL A 17 15.87 21.74 5.13
C VAL A 17 14.46 21.69 4.54
N LEU A 18 13.53 20.93 5.15
CA LEU A 18 12.13 20.87 4.70
C LEU A 18 11.46 22.26 4.79
N THR A 19 11.73 23.01 5.85
CA THR A 19 11.20 24.38 6.00
C THR A 19 11.75 25.32 4.93
N SER A 20 13.04 25.23 4.59
CA SER A 20 13.63 26.02 3.50
C SER A 20 12.98 25.72 2.15
N PHE A 21 12.69 24.45 1.84
CA PHE A 21 11.96 24.06 0.64
C PHE A 21 10.46 24.44 0.66
N GLU A 22 9.88 24.62 1.83
CA GLU A 22 8.53 25.17 1.98
C GLU A 22 8.51 26.68 1.70
N GLU A 23 9.53 27.42 2.19
CA GLU A 23 9.67 28.86 1.99
C GLU A 23 9.94 29.22 0.53
N ASP A 24 10.71 28.42 -0.21
CA ASP A 24 10.97 28.62 -1.64
C ASP A 24 9.83 28.11 -2.55
N GLY A 25 8.80 27.49 -1.96
CA GLY A 25 7.63 26.98 -2.67
C GLY A 25 7.83 25.66 -3.41
N THR A 26 8.96 24.99 -3.23
CA THR A 26 9.23 23.64 -3.79
C THR A 26 8.39 22.58 -3.11
N LEU A 27 8.21 22.71 -1.78
CA LEU A 27 7.36 21.84 -0.99
C LEU A 27 6.13 22.57 -0.46
N VAL A 28 5.08 21.82 -0.22
CA VAL A 28 3.92 22.24 0.57
C VAL A 28 3.80 21.34 1.78
N LYS A 29 3.35 21.92 2.88
CA LYS A 29 3.15 21.23 4.15
C LYS A 29 1.67 21.14 4.46
N GLY A 30 1.21 19.98 4.90
CA GLY A 30 -0.20 19.78 5.28
C GLY A 30 -0.51 18.33 5.58
N PHE A 31 -1.77 18.05 5.77
CA PHE A 31 -2.32 16.69 5.83
C PHE A 31 -2.55 16.21 4.39
N LEU A 32 -1.50 15.68 3.77
CA LEU A 32 -1.47 15.35 2.34
C LEU A 32 -1.96 13.92 2.05
N ILE A 33 -2.19 13.13 3.07
CA ILE A 33 -2.63 11.74 2.97
C ILE A 33 -3.85 11.61 3.88
N ASP A 34 -5.00 11.30 3.27
CA ASP A 34 -6.20 10.96 4.03
C ASP A 34 -5.88 9.77 4.96
N GLU A 35 -6.50 9.69 6.10
CA GLU A 35 -6.28 8.66 7.14
C GLU A 35 -4.92 8.74 7.87
N LEU A 36 -4.03 9.66 7.52
CA LEU A 36 -2.80 9.94 8.24
C LEU A 36 -2.94 11.25 9.01
N ASP A 37 -3.20 11.15 10.32
CA ASP A 37 -3.29 12.32 11.23
C ASP A 37 -1.88 12.84 11.58
N GLN A 38 -1.08 13.10 10.56
CA GLN A 38 0.24 13.73 10.70
C GLN A 38 0.52 14.67 9.53
N VAL A 39 1.21 15.75 9.88
CA VAL A 39 1.67 16.74 8.90
C VAL A 39 2.79 16.14 8.05
N CYS A 40 2.63 16.22 6.74
CA CYS A 40 3.58 15.77 5.73
C CYS A 40 4.08 16.93 4.87
N TRP A 41 5.19 16.72 4.16
CA TRP A 41 5.67 17.59 3.10
C TRP A 41 5.58 16.86 1.76
N GLY A 42 5.01 17.51 0.77
CA GLY A 42 4.91 17.00 -0.60
C GLY A 42 5.43 18.00 -1.60
N ARG A 43 5.94 17.52 -2.74
CA ARG A 43 6.31 18.41 -3.85
C ARG A 43 5.07 19.04 -4.43
N LYS A 44 5.06 20.37 -4.55
CA LYS A 44 3.93 21.14 -5.05
C LYS A 44 3.48 20.67 -6.45
N ASN A 45 4.43 20.51 -7.37
CA ASN A 45 4.14 20.06 -8.72
C ASN A 45 3.47 18.67 -8.76
N LEU A 46 3.94 17.71 -7.94
CA LEU A 46 3.33 16.37 -7.88
C LEU A 46 1.91 16.41 -7.33
N LEU A 47 1.62 17.29 -6.37
CA LEU A 47 0.25 17.46 -5.84
C LEU A 47 -0.67 18.10 -6.87
N ASP A 48 -0.17 19.01 -7.69
CA ASP A 48 -0.94 19.60 -8.78
C ASP A 48 -1.20 18.58 -9.90
N GLU A 49 -0.21 17.78 -10.26
CA GLU A 49 -0.35 16.66 -11.20
C GLU A 49 -1.31 15.58 -10.67
N ALA A 50 -1.33 15.32 -9.35
CA ALA A 50 -2.20 14.33 -8.73
C ALA A 50 -3.71 14.66 -8.87
N LYS A 51 -4.07 15.94 -9.08
CA LYS A 51 -5.47 16.35 -9.30
C LYS A 51 -6.04 15.82 -10.61
N ASP A 52 -5.19 15.55 -11.58
CA ASP A 52 -5.55 15.09 -12.92
C ASP A 52 -5.31 13.58 -13.12
N ILE A 53 -4.92 12.86 -12.07
CA ILE A 53 -4.71 11.41 -12.16
C ILE A 53 -6.07 10.71 -12.37
N PRO A 54 -6.20 9.89 -13.42
CA PRO A 54 -7.42 9.12 -13.62
C PRO A 54 -7.63 8.13 -12.47
N PRO A 55 -8.87 7.69 -12.22
CA PRO A 55 -9.17 6.74 -11.15
C PRO A 55 -8.21 5.55 -11.18
N ILE A 56 -7.58 5.29 -10.04
CA ILE A 56 -6.63 4.19 -9.90
C ILE A 56 -7.40 2.89 -10.13
N ARG A 57 -6.88 2.02 -11.01
CA ARG A 57 -7.43 0.67 -11.21
C ARG A 57 -7.32 -0.14 -9.92
N ASP A 58 -8.16 -1.15 -9.81
CA ASP A 58 -8.01 -2.17 -8.78
C ASP A 58 -6.61 -2.80 -8.89
N PHE A 59 -5.89 -2.95 -7.78
CA PHE A 59 -4.54 -3.49 -7.78
C PHE A 59 -4.22 -4.24 -6.50
N VAL A 60 -3.12 -4.97 -6.52
CA VAL A 60 -2.55 -5.65 -5.34
C VAL A 60 -1.19 -5.04 -5.03
N LEU A 61 -1.02 -4.59 -3.79
CA LEU A 61 0.23 -4.06 -3.27
C LEU A 61 1.01 -5.17 -2.56
N PRO A 62 2.16 -5.60 -3.06
CA PRO A 62 2.98 -6.59 -2.40
C PRO A 62 3.66 -6.02 -1.13
N PRO A 63 3.97 -6.86 -0.14
CA PRO A 63 4.62 -6.40 1.10
C PRO A 63 6.05 -5.88 0.90
N SER A 64 6.67 -6.17 -0.24
CA SER A 64 7.99 -5.66 -0.64
C SER A 64 7.94 -4.28 -1.31
N ASP A 65 6.76 -3.77 -1.60
CA ASP A 65 6.61 -2.44 -2.20
C ASP A 65 7.05 -1.35 -1.22
N PRO A 66 7.80 -0.33 -1.68
CA PRO A 66 8.26 0.77 -0.82
C PRO A 66 7.14 1.55 -0.10
N ILE A 67 5.92 1.54 -0.61
CA ILE A 67 4.79 2.21 0.04
C ILE A 67 4.03 1.30 1.02
N ALA A 68 4.24 -0.03 1.00
CA ALA A 68 3.54 -0.96 1.90
C ALA A 68 3.66 -0.60 3.40
N PRO A 69 4.81 -0.11 3.92
CA PRO A 69 4.92 0.31 5.31
C PRO A 69 3.96 1.43 5.75
N TYR A 70 3.49 2.26 4.81
CA TYR A 70 2.51 3.31 5.14
C TYR A 70 1.14 2.75 5.50
N PHE A 71 0.84 1.52 5.07
CA PHE A 71 -0.41 0.83 5.36
C PHE A 71 -0.29 -0.18 6.51
N ALA A 72 0.83 -0.17 7.26
CA ALA A 72 1.08 -1.16 8.32
C ALA A 72 0.01 -1.15 9.43
N ASP A 73 -0.42 0.04 9.84
CA ASP A 73 -1.44 0.18 10.87
C ASP A 73 -2.81 -0.29 10.35
N ILE A 74 -3.22 0.12 9.17
CA ILE A 74 -4.46 -0.36 8.51
C ILE A 74 -4.43 -1.87 8.33
N MET A 75 -3.30 -2.42 7.89
CA MET A 75 -3.11 -3.86 7.70
C MET A 75 -3.30 -4.63 9.01
N LYS A 76 -2.77 -4.11 10.10
CA LYS A 76 -2.87 -4.73 11.43
C LYS A 76 -4.27 -4.59 12.03
N GLU A 77 -4.83 -3.39 12.03
CA GLU A 77 -6.10 -3.10 12.70
C GLU A 77 -7.30 -3.65 11.94
N ARG A 78 -7.30 -3.51 10.61
CA ARG A 78 -8.45 -3.90 9.78
C ARG A 78 -8.40 -5.36 9.34
N PHE A 79 -7.21 -5.91 9.09
CA PHE A 79 -7.05 -7.25 8.54
C PHE A 79 -6.30 -8.23 9.46
N GLY A 80 -5.77 -7.78 10.59
CA GLY A 80 -5.08 -8.63 11.55
C GLY A 80 -3.68 -9.08 11.12
N PHE A 81 -3.09 -8.50 10.06
CA PHE A 81 -1.79 -8.90 9.53
C PHE A 81 -0.70 -7.89 9.88
N GLY A 82 0.47 -8.38 10.29
CA GLY A 82 1.65 -7.53 10.47
C GLY A 82 2.40 -7.23 9.16
N SER A 83 2.27 -8.12 8.18
CA SER A 83 2.80 -7.97 6.81
C SER A 83 2.03 -8.88 5.88
N ALA A 84 1.49 -8.33 4.79
CA ALA A 84 0.66 -9.06 3.84
C ALA A 84 0.61 -8.32 2.49
N TYR A 85 0.08 -8.97 1.47
CA TYR A 85 -0.38 -8.31 0.26
C TYR A 85 -1.68 -7.57 0.58
N LEU A 86 -1.82 -6.32 0.14
CA LEU A 86 -3.05 -5.55 0.24
C LEU A 86 -3.76 -5.49 -1.10
N VAL A 87 -5.06 -5.68 -1.09
CA VAL A 87 -5.92 -5.59 -2.27
C VAL A 87 -6.67 -4.27 -2.23
N PHE A 88 -6.47 -3.45 -3.24
CA PHE A 88 -7.10 -2.14 -3.37
C PHE A 88 -8.18 -2.15 -4.42
N LYS A 89 -9.26 -1.47 -4.11
CA LYS A 89 -10.33 -1.14 -5.04
C LYS A 89 -10.69 0.34 -4.90
N ASN A 90 -10.64 1.08 -6.00
CA ASN A 90 -10.87 2.54 -5.99
C ASN A 90 -10.00 3.27 -4.93
N ALA A 91 -8.72 2.89 -4.84
CA ALA A 91 -7.76 3.38 -3.85
C ALA A 91 -8.04 3.00 -2.38
N GLU A 92 -9.10 2.23 -2.08
CA GLU A 92 -9.38 1.72 -0.74
C GLU A 92 -8.84 0.30 -0.53
N PRO A 93 -8.17 -0.01 0.59
CA PRO A 93 -7.78 -1.37 0.94
C PRO A 93 -9.02 -2.18 1.36
N ILE A 94 -9.39 -3.18 0.57
CA ILE A 94 -10.61 -3.99 0.76
C ILE A 94 -10.36 -5.43 1.18
N ALA A 95 -9.12 -5.89 1.06
CA ALA A 95 -8.71 -7.23 1.51
C ALA A 95 -7.20 -7.29 1.72
N ALA A 96 -6.76 -8.31 2.44
CA ALA A 96 -5.35 -8.64 2.59
C ALA A 96 -5.13 -10.15 2.54
N PHE A 97 -3.92 -10.58 2.12
CA PHE A 97 -3.58 -11.99 2.13
C PHE A 97 -2.09 -12.23 2.35
N LYS A 98 -1.78 -13.37 2.98
CA LYS A 98 -0.42 -13.89 3.06
C LYS A 98 -0.20 -14.95 2.00
N ALA A 99 0.91 -14.86 1.30
CA ALA A 99 1.28 -15.84 0.30
C ALA A 99 2.78 -16.13 0.30
N ASN A 100 3.11 -17.36 -0.05
CA ASN A 100 4.47 -17.72 -0.44
C ASN A 100 4.59 -17.63 -1.95
N THR A 101 5.59 -16.90 -2.42
CA THR A 101 5.89 -16.78 -3.85
C THR A 101 7.15 -17.57 -4.14
N ARG A 102 7.01 -18.87 -4.43
CA ARG A 102 8.12 -19.73 -4.85
C ARG A 102 7.80 -20.34 -6.20
N ASN A 103 8.83 -20.52 -7.02
CA ASN A 103 8.70 -21.17 -8.34
C ASN A 103 7.64 -20.51 -9.25
N LYS A 104 7.49 -19.19 -9.17
CA LYS A 104 6.45 -18.44 -9.91
C LYS A 104 5.01 -18.88 -9.59
N ILE A 105 4.76 -19.35 -8.39
CA ILE A 105 3.41 -19.69 -7.88
C ILE A 105 3.10 -18.76 -6.72
N ILE A 106 1.87 -18.24 -6.67
CA ILE A 106 1.33 -17.52 -5.52
C ILE A 106 0.53 -18.52 -4.69
N ASP A 107 1.14 -19.03 -3.62
CA ASP A 107 0.51 -19.98 -2.70
C ASP A 107 -0.06 -19.22 -1.50
N VAL A 108 -1.36 -18.92 -1.54
CA VAL A 108 -2.05 -18.14 -0.52
C VAL A 108 -2.34 -19.01 0.72
N LYS A 109 -1.84 -18.56 1.85
CA LYS A 109 -1.93 -19.26 3.15
C LYS A 109 -3.00 -18.69 4.06
N ASP A 110 -3.29 -17.41 3.93
CA ASP A 110 -4.24 -16.71 4.78
C ASP A 110 -4.87 -15.57 3.97
N TYR A 111 -6.14 -15.27 4.18
CA TYR A 111 -6.89 -14.28 3.43
C TYR A 111 -7.99 -13.67 4.30
N GLU A 112 -8.03 -12.35 4.35
CA GLU A 112 -9.09 -11.58 4.97
C GLU A 112 -9.71 -10.65 3.94
N GLY A 113 -10.99 -10.86 3.63
CA GLY A 113 -11.71 -10.08 2.63
C GLY A 113 -12.91 -10.82 2.01
N SER A 114 -13.58 -10.15 1.08
CA SER A 114 -14.74 -10.71 0.39
C SER A 114 -14.39 -11.56 -0.83
N GLU A 115 -15.31 -12.43 -1.26
CA GLU A 115 -15.16 -13.18 -2.53
C GLU A 115 -15.00 -12.25 -3.74
N LYS A 116 -15.59 -11.04 -3.69
CA LYS A 116 -15.43 -10.05 -4.75
C LYS A 116 -14.00 -9.50 -4.85
N ALA A 117 -13.35 -9.28 -3.71
CA ALA A 117 -11.95 -8.85 -3.67
C ALA A 117 -11.00 -9.95 -4.16
N TRP A 118 -11.37 -11.22 -3.99
CA TRP A 118 -10.60 -12.35 -4.51
C TRP A 118 -10.44 -12.33 -6.04
N ARG A 119 -11.38 -11.74 -6.77
CA ARG A 119 -11.23 -11.56 -8.22
C ARG A 119 -10.00 -10.72 -8.58
N ILE A 120 -9.74 -9.66 -7.82
CA ILE A 120 -8.57 -8.80 -8.05
C ILE A 120 -7.26 -9.57 -7.80
N VAL A 121 -7.23 -10.45 -6.80
CA VAL A 121 -6.08 -11.35 -6.55
C VAL A 121 -5.84 -12.28 -7.73
N LYS A 122 -6.90 -12.80 -8.36
CA LYS A 122 -6.80 -13.64 -9.56
C LYS A 122 -6.28 -12.88 -10.76
N GLU A 123 -6.77 -11.66 -10.98
CA GLU A 123 -6.31 -10.77 -12.04
C GLU A 123 -4.82 -10.45 -11.87
N PHE A 124 -4.40 -10.11 -10.64
CA PHE A 124 -3.00 -9.90 -10.30
C PHE A 124 -2.12 -11.12 -10.58
N ALA A 125 -2.57 -12.31 -10.19
CA ALA A 125 -1.83 -13.54 -10.43
C ALA A 125 -1.69 -13.83 -11.95
N TRP A 126 -2.74 -13.56 -12.71
CA TRP A 126 -2.75 -13.69 -14.16
C TRP A 126 -1.78 -12.71 -14.84
N GLU A 127 -1.84 -11.43 -14.49
CA GLU A 127 -0.97 -10.39 -15.06
C GLU A 127 0.51 -10.67 -14.82
N HIS A 128 0.84 -11.25 -13.66
CA HIS A 128 2.21 -11.63 -13.31
C HIS A 128 2.60 -13.03 -13.80
N GLN A 129 1.73 -13.71 -14.55
CA GLN A 129 1.94 -15.08 -15.03
C GLN A 129 2.31 -16.07 -13.91
N MET A 130 1.71 -15.89 -12.75
CA MET A 130 1.93 -16.70 -11.55
C MET A 130 0.67 -17.50 -11.23
N PRO A 131 0.64 -18.81 -11.43
CA PRO A 131 -0.50 -19.63 -11.03
C PRO A 131 -0.85 -19.45 -9.55
N LEU A 132 -2.14 -19.24 -9.29
CA LEU A 132 -2.67 -19.07 -7.95
C LEU A 132 -3.01 -20.44 -7.33
N GLN A 133 -2.49 -20.71 -6.16
CA GLN A 133 -2.76 -21.91 -5.39
C GLN A 133 -3.31 -21.53 -4.01
N THR A 134 -4.36 -22.22 -3.55
CA THR A 134 -4.90 -22.03 -2.20
C THR A 134 -5.81 -23.19 -1.79
N GLU A 135 -5.86 -23.47 -0.49
CA GLU A 135 -6.80 -24.38 0.13
C GLU A 135 -7.87 -23.64 0.96
N LEU A 136 -7.76 -22.32 1.03
CA LEU A 136 -8.67 -21.49 1.80
C LEU A 136 -10.11 -21.53 1.27
N ARG A 137 -11.05 -21.26 2.16
CA ARG A 137 -12.50 -21.22 1.85
C ARG A 137 -13.12 -19.96 2.41
N ILE A 138 -14.01 -19.35 1.64
CA ILE A 138 -14.89 -18.26 2.08
C ILE A 138 -16.31 -18.76 1.98
N GLY A 139 -17.08 -18.64 3.08
CA GLY A 139 -18.48 -19.09 3.10
C GLY A 139 -18.65 -20.56 2.74
N GLY A 140 -17.66 -21.41 3.07
CA GLY A 140 -17.66 -22.84 2.75
C GLY A 140 -17.19 -23.21 1.33
N LYS A 141 -17.05 -22.23 0.43
CA LYS A 141 -16.55 -22.44 -0.94
C LYS A 141 -15.04 -22.28 -1.01
N ARG A 142 -14.36 -23.20 -1.67
CA ARG A 142 -12.92 -23.08 -1.93
C ARG A 142 -12.64 -21.90 -2.84
N LEU A 143 -11.67 -21.08 -2.45
CA LEU A 143 -11.11 -20.04 -3.31
C LEU A 143 -10.37 -20.70 -4.47
N LYS A 144 -10.75 -20.38 -5.70
CA LYS A 144 -10.14 -20.91 -6.92
C LYS A 144 -9.67 -19.76 -7.79
#